data_487b407ff83baf73eb6d3fbdd3d74809
#
_entry.id   487b407ff83baf73eb6d3fbdd3d74809
#
_cell.length_a   1.000
_cell.length_b   1.000
_cell.length_c   1.000
_cell.angle_alpha   90.00
_cell.angle_beta   90.00
_cell.angle_gamma   90.00
#
_symmetry.space_group_name_H-M   'P 1'
#
loop_
_entity.id
_entity.type
_entity.pdbx_description
1 polymer ?
#
loop_
_entity_poly.entity_id
_entity_poly.type
_entity_poly.pdbx_seq_one_letter_code
_entity_poly.pdbx_strand_id
1 'polypeptide(L)'
;MIQKMGRYVLIVMACSLMLAMTVGCGSKEEKAKTAKPVMAPGPAETAAPVAALPAVQSAVPEKKADDAGIAVEVDGVKMTKAQLNTELQNRLAMAKSQIPADSLEQVKAEIRKGLVDDFVLRTLLGREVVVKKVTATEKEIAAIIEEMKSQLPPGVTMDELMKKNQIDTAKMRDEIGMNIKINKLIEQALGGKIKITDKEIADFYEKNKDKFTKPETVHARHILVSRVPEDTEKSLKEKKAKAEDLRKKLLGGADFADLAAKNSDCPSKQAGGDLGTFARGQMVKPFEEAAFSQEKNAIGPVVETDFGFHIIQVLDHQASQVVKLDTDTKQRINAHLNGQKRQVVFDGIVKRLKAAANIVVYGK
;
A
#
# COMPACT_ATOMS: atom_id res chain seq x y z
N MET A 1 14.15 -9.77 21.39
CA MET A 1 12.78 -9.71 21.91
C MET A 1 12.13 -8.31 21.73
N ILE A 2 12.90 -7.26 21.66
CA ILE A 2 12.52 -5.86 21.50
C ILE A 2 12.15 -5.49 20.05
N GLN A 3 12.74 -6.18 19.04
CA GLN A 3 12.54 -5.92 17.60
C GLN A 3 11.11 -6.05 17.06
N LYS A 4 10.18 -6.67 17.81
CA LYS A 4 8.79 -6.88 17.35
C LYS A 4 7.80 -5.81 17.82
N MET A 5 8.16 -5.00 18.80
CA MET A 5 7.29 -3.91 19.29
C MET A 5 7.36 -2.65 18.42
N GLY A 6 8.51 -2.35 17.81
CA GLY A 6 8.72 -1.15 17.00
C GLY A 6 7.87 -1.04 15.74
N ARG A 7 7.45 -2.17 15.15
CA ARG A 7 6.62 -2.15 13.93
C ARG A 7 5.21 -1.58 14.14
N TYR A 8 4.66 -1.65 15.34
CA TYR A 8 3.29 -1.16 15.61
C TYR A 8 3.25 0.30 16.04
N VAL A 9 4.28 0.79 16.72
CA VAL A 9 4.44 2.23 17.02
C VAL A 9 4.66 3.01 15.73
N LEU A 10 5.41 2.44 14.77
CA LEU A 10 5.63 3.02 13.44
C LEU A 10 4.35 3.15 12.61
N ILE A 11 3.36 2.28 12.75
CA ILE A 11 2.13 2.36 11.95
C ILE A 11 1.29 3.58 12.33
N VAL A 12 1.19 3.95 13.58
CA VAL A 12 0.43 5.14 14.00
C VAL A 12 1.22 6.43 13.75
N MET A 13 2.54 6.44 13.92
CA MET A 13 3.39 7.55 13.50
C MET A 13 3.68 7.58 12.00
N ALA A 14 3.79 6.42 11.33
CA ALA A 14 4.06 6.35 9.90
C ALA A 14 2.91 6.90 9.07
N CYS A 15 1.66 6.84 9.49
CA CYS A 15 0.57 7.57 8.81
C CYS A 15 0.79 9.10 8.87
N SER A 16 1.46 9.62 9.90
CA SER A 16 1.81 11.04 9.98
C SER A 16 3.18 11.38 9.38
N LEU A 17 4.15 10.43 9.36
CA LEU A 17 5.50 10.63 8.81
C LEU A 17 5.70 10.08 7.40
N MET A 18 5.01 9.01 6.98
CA MET A 18 5.17 8.49 5.59
C MET A 18 4.64 9.45 4.53
N LEU A 19 3.74 10.37 4.86
CA LEU A 19 3.34 11.43 3.94
C LEU A 19 4.46 12.46 3.71
N ALA A 20 5.50 12.47 4.54
CA ALA A 20 6.62 13.41 4.44
C ALA A 20 7.88 12.84 3.77
N MET A 21 7.98 11.51 3.55
CA MET A 21 9.20 10.89 3.00
C MET A 21 9.22 10.73 1.47
N THR A 22 8.17 11.14 0.74
CA THR A 22 8.15 11.04 -0.73
C THR A 22 8.64 12.30 -1.47
N VAL A 23 9.18 13.28 -0.75
CA VAL A 23 9.75 14.48 -1.37
C VAL A 23 11.19 14.68 -0.92
N GLY A 24 12.14 14.24 -1.74
CA GLY A 24 13.51 14.66 -1.58
C GLY A 24 14.59 13.69 -2.03
N CYS A 25 14.58 13.29 -3.27
CA CYS A 25 15.83 12.86 -3.92
C CYS A 25 16.12 13.82 -5.08
N GLY A 26 16.79 14.91 -4.76
CA GLY A 26 17.44 15.76 -5.74
C GLY A 26 18.75 15.10 -6.17
N SER A 27 18.79 14.51 -7.34
CA SER A 27 20.02 14.15 -8.02
C SER A 27 20.23 15.06 -9.22
N LYS A 28 21.48 15.54 -9.32
CA LYS A 28 22.00 16.41 -10.37
C LYS A 28 21.65 15.92 -11.76
N GLU A 29 21.33 16.89 -12.60
CA GLU A 29 21.15 16.72 -14.05
C GLU A 29 22.36 16.08 -14.70
N GLU A 30 22.13 15.00 -15.41
CA GLU A 30 22.87 14.63 -16.59
C GLU A 30 21.85 14.34 -17.70
N LYS A 31 22.01 15.11 -18.80
CA LYS A 31 21.06 15.11 -19.92
C LYS A 31 21.15 13.80 -20.68
N ALA A 32 20.09 12.97 -20.57
CA ALA A 32 19.83 11.95 -21.57
C ALA A 32 18.36 12.05 -22.00
N LYS A 33 18.14 12.30 -23.28
CA LYS A 33 16.84 12.25 -23.94
C LYS A 33 16.28 10.84 -23.84
N THR A 34 15.17 10.65 -23.15
CA THR A 34 14.44 9.38 -23.20
C THR A 34 12.95 9.62 -23.28
N ALA A 35 12.37 9.01 -24.30
CA ALA A 35 10.93 8.89 -24.50
C ALA A 35 10.31 8.12 -23.31
N LYS A 36 9.12 8.57 -22.88
CA LYS A 36 8.31 7.89 -21.85
C LYS A 36 7.86 6.54 -22.39
N PRO A 37 8.12 5.42 -21.68
CA PRO A 37 7.40 4.18 -21.95
C PRO A 37 5.96 4.36 -21.48
N VAL A 38 4.99 4.05 -22.34
CA VAL A 38 3.60 3.84 -21.92
C VAL A 38 3.59 2.51 -21.17
N MET A 39 3.67 2.58 -19.86
CA MET A 39 3.40 1.44 -19.01
C MET A 39 1.92 1.07 -19.15
N ALA A 40 1.66 -0.17 -19.57
CA ALA A 40 0.43 -0.83 -19.15
C ALA A 40 0.39 -0.78 -17.60
N PRO A 41 -0.76 -0.50 -16.96
CA PRO A 41 -0.83 -0.47 -15.52
C PRO A 41 -0.48 -1.88 -15.01
N GLY A 42 0.69 -2.01 -14.39
CA GLY A 42 0.98 -3.14 -13.54
C GLY A 42 -0.10 -3.20 -12.46
N PRO A 43 -0.47 -4.38 -11.98
CA PRO A 43 -1.41 -4.46 -10.90
C PRO A 43 -0.84 -3.64 -9.75
N ALA A 44 -1.55 -2.59 -9.36
CA ALA A 44 -1.31 -1.94 -8.11
C ALA A 44 -1.21 -3.07 -7.08
N GLU A 45 -0.08 -3.13 -6.41
CA GLU A 45 0.02 -3.86 -5.16
C GLU A 45 -1.08 -3.26 -4.27
N THR A 46 -2.25 -3.87 -4.33
CA THR A 46 -3.34 -3.57 -3.44
C THR A 46 -2.82 -3.97 -2.06
N ALA A 47 -2.19 -3.00 -1.39
CA ALA A 47 -2.28 -2.98 0.04
C ALA A 47 -3.74 -3.31 0.32
N ALA A 48 -3.98 -4.47 0.92
CA ALA A 48 -5.30 -4.86 1.32
C ALA A 48 -5.90 -3.62 1.99
N PRO A 49 -7.08 -3.17 1.57
CA PRO A 49 -7.69 -2.02 2.20
C PRO A 49 -7.65 -2.36 3.68
N VAL A 50 -7.03 -1.50 4.48
CA VAL A 50 -7.29 -1.47 5.91
C VAL A 50 -8.81 -1.45 5.94
N ALA A 51 -9.40 -2.56 6.36
CA ALA A 51 -10.85 -2.73 6.34
C ALA A 51 -11.39 -1.46 6.97
N ALA A 52 -12.05 -0.66 6.17
CA ALA A 52 -12.81 0.47 6.67
C ALA A 52 -13.67 -0.15 7.76
N LEU A 53 -13.44 0.26 8.99
CA LEU A 53 -14.25 -0.14 10.13
C LEU A 53 -15.69 -0.03 9.66
N PRO A 54 -16.51 -1.10 9.73
CA PRO A 54 -17.89 -0.98 9.37
C PRO A 54 -18.40 0.23 10.13
N ALA A 55 -18.97 1.17 9.41
CA ALA A 55 -19.58 2.34 10.01
C ALA A 55 -20.61 1.82 11.00
N VAL A 56 -20.22 1.69 12.26
CA VAL A 56 -21.17 1.50 13.33
C VAL A 56 -21.94 2.82 13.35
N GLN A 57 -23.09 2.82 12.73
CA GLN A 57 -24.11 3.84 12.88
C GLN A 57 -24.57 3.81 14.34
N SER A 58 -23.71 4.26 15.24
CA SER A 58 -24.14 4.72 16.54
C SER A 58 -24.77 6.08 16.24
N ALA A 59 -26.09 6.15 16.29
CA ALA A 59 -26.81 7.39 16.29
C ALA A 59 -26.32 8.22 17.49
N VAL A 60 -25.30 9.05 17.24
CA VAL A 60 -24.88 10.10 18.17
C VAL A 60 -25.98 11.14 18.08
N PRO A 61 -26.69 11.47 19.17
CA PRO A 61 -27.74 12.46 19.12
C PRO A 61 -27.15 13.81 18.73
N GLU A 62 -27.54 14.34 17.56
CA GLU A 62 -27.23 15.72 17.16
C GLU A 62 -28.01 16.67 18.05
N LYS A 63 -27.33 17.30 19.00
CA LYS A 63 -27.91 18.39 19.78
C LYS A 63 -27.81 19.67 18.96
N LYS A 64 -28.95 20.15 18.48
CA LYS A 64 -29.08 21.50 17.92
C LYS A 64 -28.90 22.54 19.01
N ALA A 65 -28.15 23.57 18.69
CA ALA A 65 -28.03 24.90 19.23
C ALA A 65 -27.01 25.20 20.32
N ASP A 66 -26.24 26.25 20.03
CA ASP A 66 -25.76 27.30 20.89
C ASP A 66 -24.69 27.00 21.96
N ASP A 67 -23.66 26.21 21.58
CA ASP A 67 -22.35 26.41 22.17
C ASP A 67 -21.40 26.95 21.08
N ALA A 68 -21.41 28.28 20.92
CA ALA A 68 -20.80 29.04 19.80
C ALA A 68 -19.25 28.92 19.75
N GLY A 69 -18.70 27.75 19.97
CA GLY A 69 -17.27 27.51 19.95
C GLY A 69 -16.83 26.07 20.09
N ILE A 70 -17.71 25.15 20.46
CA ILE A 70 -17.35 23.74 20.65
C ILE A 70 -17.60 22.93 19.36
N ALA A 71 -16.66 22.06 18.99
CA ALA A 71 -16.76 21.14 17.87
C ALA A 71 -17.17 19.74 18.34
N VAL A 72 -16.62 19.27 19.44
CA VAL A 72 -16.93 17.95 20.01
C VAL A 72 -16.73 17.98 21.54
N GLU A 73 -17.57 17.25 22.25
CA GLU A 73 -17.47 17.03 23.68
C GLU A 73 -17.54 15.54 23.99
N VAL A 74 -16.66 15.07 24.87
CA VAL A 74 -16.60 13.67 25.34
C VAL A 74 -16.59 13.67 26.86
N ASP A 75 -17.69 13.31 27.49
CA ASP A 75 -17.85 13.29 28.95
C ASP A 75 -17.34 14.59 29.64
N GLY A 76 -17.66 15.75 29.09
CA GLY A 76 -17.24 17.05 29.62
C GLY A 76 -15.89 17.56 29.11
N VAL A 77 -15.05 16.75 28.45
CA VAL A 77 -13.82 17.21 27.80
C VAL A 77 -14.16 17.76 26.43
N LYS A 78 -13.76 19.01 26.15
CA LYS A 78 -14.21 19.77 24.97
C LYS A 78 -13.06 20.06 24.01
N MET A 79 -13.30 19.90 22.69
CA MET A 79 -12.49 20.49 21.63
C MET A 79 -13.25 21.63 21.00
N THR A 80 -12.63 22.80 20.88
CA THR A 80 -13.25 23.97 20.25
C THR A 80 -13.17 23.88 18.71
N LYS A 81 -14.06 24.62 18.04
CA LYS A 81 -14.01 24.78 16.58
C LYS A 81 -12.70 25.43 16.12
N ALA A 82 -12.15 26.35 16.94
CA ALA A 82 -10.88 27.00 16.66
C ALA A 82 -9.72 25.98 16.68
N GLN A 83 -9.65 25.13 17.71
CA GLN A 83 -8.64 24.05 17.78
C GLN A 83 -8.77 23.06 16.62
N LEU A 84 -10.00 22.63 16.31
CA LEU A 84 -10.25 21.72 15.18
C LEU A 84 -9.80 22.34 13.85
N ASN A 85 -10.10 23.62 13.61
CA ASN A 85 -9.70 24.32 12.39
C ASN A 85 -8.18 24.51 12.32
N THR A 86 -7.51 24.83 13.41
CA THR A 86 -6.04 24.94 13.46
C THR A 86 -5.39 23.61 13.07
N GLU A 87 -5.86 22.51 13.65
CA GLU A 87 -5.31 21.18 13.35
C GLU A 87 -5.62 20.74 11.91
N LEU A 88 -6.83 21.08 11.40
CA LEU A 88 -7.20 20.88 10.00
C LEU A 88 -6.25 21.62 9.06
N GLN A 89 -5.95 22.89 9.32
CA GLN A 89 -5.02 23.68 8.50
C GLN A 89 -3.60 23.08 8.53
N ASN A 90 -3.13 22.66 9.71
CA ASN A 90 -1.83 22.02 9.84
C ASN A 90 -1.75 20.74 8.99
N ARG A 91 -2.77 19.87 9.04
CA ARG A 91 -2.79 18.64 8.22
C ARG A 91 -2.91 18.93 6.72
N LEU A 92 -3.69 19.91 6.34
CA LEU A 92 -3.81 20.34 4.94
C LEU A 92 -2.49 20.92 4.40
N ALA A 93 -1.78 21.72 5.21
CA ALA A 93 -0.49 22.29 4.80
C ALA A 93 0.54 21.21 4.50
N MET A 94 0.55 20.12 5.27
CA MET A 94 1.44 18.96 5.01
C MET A 94 1.08 18.18 3.73
N ALA A 95 -0.20 18.17 3.33
CA ALA A 95 -0.70 17.39 2.20
C ALA A 95 -0.90 18.24 0.92
N LYS A 96 -0.72 19.57 0.98
CA LYS A 96 -1.13 20.53 -0.05
C LYS A 96 -0.58 20.25 -1.46
N SER A 97 0.61 19.68 -1.58
CA SER A 97 1.24 19.37 -2.87
C SER A 97 0.67 18.11 -3.56
N GLN A 98 -0.17 17.33 -2.88
CA GLN A 98 -0.66 16.03 -3.36
C GLN A 98 -2.18 16.00 -3.57
N ILE A 99 -2.92 17.07 -3.21
CA ILE A 99 -4.38 17.12 -3.28
C ILE A 99 -4.79 17.84 -4.57
N PRO A 100 -5.50 17.16 -5.50
CA PRO A 100 -6.14 17.82 -6.64
C PRO A 100 -7.15 18.87 -6.19
N ALA A 101 -7.26 19.98 -6.93
CA ALA A 101 -8.09 21.11 -6.54
C ALA A 101 -9.59 20.76 -6.46
N ASP A 102 -10.05 19.86 -7.30
CA ASP A 102 -11.42 19.34 -7.36
C ASP A 102 -11.79 18.43 -6.17
N SER A 103 -10.81 17.84 -5.51
CA SER A 103 -11.00 16.92 -4.36
C SER A 103 -10.81 17.61 -3.01
N LEU A 104 -10.44 18.89 -2.98
CA LEU A 104 -10.01 19.60 -1.77
C LEU A 104 -11.09 19.61 -0.67
N GLU A 105 -12.35 19.88 -1.02
CA GLU A 105 -13.43 19.95 -0.04
C GLU A 105 -13.77 18.58 0.54
N GLN A 106 -13.72 17.52 -0.27
CA GLN A 106 -13.90 16.16 0.20
C GLN A 106 -12.78 15.76 1.18
N VAL A 107 -11.53 16.06 0.81
CA VAL A 107 -10.37 15.77 1.68
C VAL A 107 -10.44 16.56 2.99
N LYS A 108 -10.87 17.82 2.97
CA LYS A 108 -11.10 18.61 4.18
C LYS A 108 -12.16 17.98 5.09
N ALA A 109 -13.25 17.50 4.53
CA ALA A 109 -14.32 16.84 5.29
C ALA A 109 -13.81 15.54 5.93
N GLU A 110 -13.05 14.73 5.20
CA GLU A 110 -12.47 13.50 5.71
C GLU A 110 -11.45 13.75 6.82
N ILE A 111 -10.54 14.74 6.64
CA ILE A 111 -9.58 15.12 7.68
C ILE A 111 -10.31 15.64 8.92
N ARG A 112 -11.34 16.48 8.76
CA ARG A 112 -12.12 17.00 9.88
C ARG A 112 -12.78 15.87 10.67
N LYS A 113 -13.40 14.91 9.98
CA LYS A 113 -13.99 13.72 10.61
C LYS A 113 -12.93 12.92 11.36
N GLY A 114 -11.78 12.65 10.74
CA GLY A 114 -10.66 11.96 11.37
C GLY A 114 -10.17 12.66 12.64
N LEU A 115 -10.07 13.99 12.63
CA LEU A 115 -9.66 14.78 13.81
C LEU A 115 -10.66 14.67 14.98
N VAL A 116 -11.95 14.68 14.67
CA VAL A 116 -13.00 14.46 15.69
C VAL A 116 -12.91 13.04 16.25
N ASP A 117 -12.79 12.04 15.38
CA ASP A 117 -12.66 10.64 15.79
C ASP A 117 -11.39 10.40 16.62
N ASP A 118 -10.26 11.01 16.24
CA ASP A 118 -9.00 10.98 17.00
C ASP A 118 -9.16 11.61 18.41
N PHE A 119 -9.83 12.76 18.50
CA PHE A 119 -10.09 13.41 19.78
C PHE A 119 -10.94 12.53 20.70
N VAL A 120 -12.03 11.98 20.17
CA VAL A 120 -12.90 11.04 20.91
C VAL A 120 -12.08 9.85 21.42
N LEU A 121 -11.33 9.20 20.53
CA LEU A 121 -10.55 8.01 20.85
C LEU A 121 -9.47 8.31 21.91
N ARG A 122 -8.71 9.40 21.75
CA ARG A 122 -7.66 9.82 22.70
C ARG A 122 -8.23 10.13 24.07
N THR A 123 -9.36 10.82 24.12
CA THR A 123 -10.02 11.16 25.39
C THR A 123 -10.47 9.92 26.12
N LEU A 124 -11.14 8.98 25.42
CA LEU A 124 -11.62 7.74 26.00
C LEU A 124 -10.49 6.82 26.46
N LEU A 125 -9.47 6.61 25.62
CA LEU A 125 -8.32 5.77 25.97
C LEU A 125 -7.47 6.40 27.07
N GLY A 126 -7.29 7.72 27.05
CA GLY A 126 -6.57 8.44 28.10
C GLY A 126 -7.21 8.23 29.48
N ARG A 127 -8.53 8.29 29.54
CA ARG A 127 -9.30 8.00 30.79
C ARG A 127 -9.17 6.54 31.21
N GLU A 128 -9.32 5.61 30.29
CA GLU A 128 -9.21 4.18 30.57
C GLU A 128 -7.81 3.81 31.08
N VAL A 129 -6.76 4.41 30.52
CA VAL A 129 -5.37 4.25 30.96
C VAL A 129 -5.21 4.69 32.43
N VAL A 130 -5.84 5.81 32.82
CA VAL A 130 -5.81 6.31 34.21
C VAL A 130 -6.60 5.36 35.12
N VAL A 131 -7.82 4.99 34.75
CA VAL A 131 -8.68 4.07 35.51
C VAL A 131 -7.99 2.72 35.76
N LYS A 132 -7.32 2.20 34.71
CA LYS A 132 -6.59 0.92 34.78
C LYS A 132 -5.19 1.04 35.37
N LYS A 133 -4.77 2.27 35.79
CA LYS A 133 -3.46 2.56 36.36
C LYS A 133 -2.29 2.09 35.46
N VAL A 134 -2.47 2.22 34.15
CA VAL A 134 -1.44 1.84 33.17
C VAL A 134 -0.46 2.99 33.00
N THR A 135 0.84 2.72 33.18
CA THR A 135 1.90 3.71 33.10
C THR A 135 2.92 3.39 31.99
N ALA A 136 3.57 4.42 31.47
CA ALA A 136 4.75 4.30 30.64
C ALA A 136 5.93 4.91 31.43
N THR A 137 7.04 4.20 31.50
CA THR A 137 8.24 4.68 32.17
C THR A 137 9.14 5.45 31.19
N GLU A 138 9.95 6.38 31.71
CA GLU A 138 10.93 7.10 30.90
C GLU A 138 11.90 6.16 30.16
N LYS A 139 12.26 5.03 30.78
CA LYS A 139 13.10 4.00 30.18
C LYS A 139 12.44 3.38 28.94
N GLU A 140 11.14 3.11 29.00
CA GLU A 140 10.39 2.58 27.85
C GLU A 140 10.28 3.60 26.72
N ILE A 141 10.02 4.85 27.04
CA ILE A 141 9.96 5.94 26.06
C ILE A 141 11.32 6.12 25.39
N ALA A 142 12.40 6.18 26.19
CA ALA A 142 13.75 6.29 25.66
C ALA A 142 14.14 5.12 24.76
N ALA A 143 13.78 3.89 25.13
CA ALA A 143 14.04 2.71 24.32
C ALA A 143 13.36 2.78 22.93
N ILE A 144 12.11 3.26 22.86
CA ILE A 144 11.43 3.45 21.57
C ILE A 144 12.12 4.54 20.74
N ILE A 145 12.53 5.64 21.36
CA ILE A 145 13.25 6.72 20.65
C ILE A 145 14.59 6.20 20.09
N GLU A 146 15.33 5.42 20.83
CA GLU A 146 16.60 4.83 20.35
C GLU A 146 16.36 3.81 19.22
N GLU A 147 15.29 3.01 19.30
CA GLU A 147 14.89 2.14 18.21
C GLU A 147 14.53 2.92 16.96
N MET A 148 13.76 4.02 17.09
CA MET A 148 13.44 4.91 15.95
C MET A 148 14.72 5.49 15.33
N LYS A 149 15.67 5.96 16.14
CA LYS A 149 16.96 6.47 15.66
C LYS A 149 17.75 5.41 14.88
N SER A 150 17.76 4.17 15.35
CA SER A 150 18.49 3.07 14.71
C SER A 150 17.94 2.68 13.33
N GLN A 151 16.70 3.06 13.03
CA GLN A 151 16.02 2.78 11.76
C GLN A 151 16.16 3.91 10.73
N LEU A 152 16.80 5.03 11.10
CA LEU A 152 17.01 6.15 10.19
C LEU A 152 18.06 5.80 9.12
N PRO A 153 17.91 6.33 7.90
CA PRO A 153 18.93 6.20 6.87
C PRO A 153 20.28 6.79 7.33
N PRO A 154 21.41 6.27 6.82
CA PRO A 154 22.73 6.84 7.10
C PRO A 154 22.77 8.36 6.82
N GLY A 155 23.28 9.13 7.77
CA GLY A 155 23.42 10.58 7.64
C GLY A 155 22.18 11.41 7.98
N VAL A 156 21.07 10.76 8.37
CA VAL A 156 19.85 11.44 8.82
C VAL A 156 19.75 11.35 10.34
N THR A 157 19.58 12.50 11.01
CA THR A 157 19.39 12.52 12.46
C THR A 157 17.92 12.77 12.83
N MET A 158 17.51 12.26 13.99
CA MET A 158 16.17 12.48 14.52
C MET A 158 15.89 13.99 14.70
N ASP A 159 16.84 14.73 15.20
CA ASP A 159 16.70 16.17 15.48
C ASP A 159 16.48 16.97 14.17
N GLU A 160 17.19 16.63 13.09
CA GLU A 160 16.96 17.24 11.78
C GLU A 160 15.58 16.92 11.23
N LEU A 161 15.11 15.68 11.36
CA LEU A 161 13.76 15.30 10.95
C LEU A 161 12.69 16.02 11.75
N MET A 162 12.85 16.12 13.04
CA MET A 162 11.92 16.82 13.93
C MET A 162 11.88 18.30 13.59
N LYS A 163 13.05 18.95 13.44
CA LYS A 163 13.15 20.36 13.06
C LYS A 163 12.53 20.64 11.69
N LYS A 164 12.84 19.79 10.68
CA LYS A 164 12.29 19.90 9.33
C LYS A 164 10.76 19.77 9.30
N ASN A 165 10.21 18.88 10.11
CA ASN A 165 8.78 18.61 10.17
C ASN A 165 8.07 19.41 11.29
N GLN A 166 8.75 20.33 11.96
CA GLN A 166 8.22 21.15 13.07
C GLN A 166 7.57 20.32 14.17
N ILE A 167 8.18 19.17 14.50
CA ILE A 167 7.69 18.27 15.54
C ILE A 167 8.28 18.69 16.88
N ASP A 168 7.42 18.96 17.85
CA ASP A 168 7.81 19.23 19.22
C ASP A 168 8.24 17.96 19.94
N THR A 169 9.42 17.99 20.58
CA THR A 169 10.01 16.84 21.28
C THR A 169 9.15 16.36 22.44
N ALA A 170 8.56 17.28 23.20
CA ALA A 170 7.70 16.91 24.33
C ALA A 170 6.44 16.23 23.82
N LYS A 171 5.80 16.79 22.79
CA LYS A 171 4.63 16.18 22.14
C LYS A 171 4.93 14.79 21.59
N MET A 172 6.08 14.58 20.94
CA MET A 172 6.50 13.26 20.46
C MET A 172 6.65 12.26 21.62
N ARG A 173 7.27 12.66 22.74
CA ARG A 173 7.43 11.82 23.92
C ARG A 173 6.09 11.43 24.55
N ASP A 174 5.17 12.38 24.64
CA ASP A 174 3.81 12.16 25.15
C ASP A 174 3.04 11.16 24.26
N GLU A 175 3.16 11.28 22.94
CA GLU A 175 2.56 10.33 21.98
C GLU A 175 3.15 8.92 22.13
N ILE A 176 4.46 8.79 22.26
CA ILE A 176 5.13 7.52 22.51
C ILE A 176 4.65 6.94 23.85
N GLY A 177 4.60 7.76 24.90
CA GLY A 177 4.11 7.35 26.20
C GLY A 177 2.66 6.86 26.17
N MET A 178 1.79 7.55 25.44
CA MET A 178 0.39 7.12 25.26
C MET A 178 0.30 5.81 24.49
N ASN A 179 1.07 5.63 23.42
CA ASN A 179 1.11 4.38 22.65
C ASN A 179 1.58 3.20 23.50
N ILE A 180 2.59 3.39 24.36
CA ILE A 180 3.05 2.37 25.31
C ILE A 180 1.90 1.98 26.26
N LYS A 181 1.18 2.98 26.80
CA LYS A 181 0.06 2.74 27.72
C LYS A 181 -1.07 1.99 27.03
N ILE A 182 -1.44 2.37 25.79
CA ILE A 182 -2.46 1.68 25.00
C ILE A 182 -2.04 0.22 24.75
N ASN A 183 -0.78 -0.02 24.38
CA ASN A 183 -0.27 -1.36 24.19
C ASN A 183 -0.36 -2.23 25.45
N LYS A 184 0.01 -1.65 26.60
CA LYS A 184 -0.13 -2.33 27.91
C LYS A 184 -1.60 -2.58 28.28
N LEU A 185 -2.50 -1.65 27.96
CA LEU A 185 -3.95 -1.83 28.15
C LEU A 185 -4.48 -3.03 27.33
N ILE A 186 -4.05 -3.15 26.10
CA ILE A 186 -4.40 -4.30 25.25
C ILE A 186 -3.83 -5.59 25.83
N GLU A 187 -2.58 -5.58 26.30
CA GLU A 187 -1.95 -6.76 26.93
C GLU A 187 -2.66 -7.17 28.21
N GLN A 188 -3.09 -6.22 29.05
CA GLN A 188 -3.91 -6.52 30.23
C GLN A 188 -5.26 -7.13 29.84
N ALA A 189 -5.93 -6.59 28.82
CA ALA A 189 -7.21 -7.11 28.35
C ALA A 189 -7.10 -8.51 27.74
N LEU A 190 -5.93 -8.86 27.22
CA LEU A 190 -5.61 -10.20 26.70
C LEU A 190 -5.22 -11.21 27.80
N GLY A 191 -5.13 -10.78 29.07
CA GLY A 191 -4.63 -11.64 30.15
C GLY A 191 -3.13 -11.95 30.04
N GLY A 192 -2.38 -11.15 29.30
CA GLY A 192 -0.94 -11.28 29.10
C GLY A 192 -0.49 -11.25 27.66
N LYS A 193 0.71 -11.77 27.39
CA LYS A 193 1.26 -11.79 26.03
C LYS A 193 0.51 -12.75 25.13
N ILE A 194 0.17 -12.28 23.94
CA ILE A 194 -0.44 -13.12 22.90
C ILE A 194 0.52 -14.25 22.53
N LYS A 195 0.04 -15.47 22.66
CA LYS A 195 0.72 -16.65 22.13
C LYS A 195 0.01 -17.08 20.84
N ILE A 196 0.74 -17.13 19.76
CA ILE A 196 0.30 -17.73 18.50
C ILE A 196 0.91 -19.11 18.44
N THR A 197 0.08 -20.12 18.30
CA THR A 197 0.49 -21.53 18.25
C THR A 197 0.98 -21.90 16.85
N ASP A 198 1.83 -22.92 16.74
CA ASP A 198 2.24 -23.47 15.44
C ASP A 198 1.05 -23.95 14.61
N LYS A 199 0.00 -24.46 15.30
CA LYS A 199 -1.24 -24.86 14.63
C LYS A 199 -1.94 -23.66 13.97
N GLU A 200 -2.07 -22.53 14.67
CA GLU A 200 -2.69 -21.33 14.09
C GLU A 200 -1.88 -20.81 12.88
N ILE A 201 -0.54 -20.91 12.94
CA ILE A 201 0.34 -20.54 11.84
C ILE A 201 0.10 -21.45 10.63
N ALA A 202 0.07 -22.76 10.86
CA ALA A 202 -0.16 -23.75 9.81
C ALA A 202 -1.56 -23.61 9.20
N ASP A 203 -2.60 -23.48 10.03
CA ASP A 203 -3.98 -23.26 9.58
C ASP A 203 -4.12 -22.00 8.75
N PHE A 204 -3.44 -20.89 9.14
CA PHE A 204 -3.44 -19.66 8.37
C PHE A 204 -2.74 -19.83 7.02
N TYR A 205 -1.59 -20.47 6.98
CA TYR A 205 -0.84 -20.74 5.76
C TYR A 205 -1.67 -21.56 4.77
N GLU A 206 -2.27 -22.68 5.24
CA GLU A 206 -3.08 -23.55 4.37
C GLU A 206 -4.35 -22.85 3.84
N LYS A 207 -5.03 -22.08 4.69
CA LYS A 207 -6.23 -21.30 4.28
C LYS A 207 -5.95 -20.15 3.32
N ASN A 208 -4.70 -19.71 3.25
CA ASN A 208 -4.29 -18.58 2.40
C ASN A 208 -3.19 -18.99 1.42
N LYS A 209 -3.13 -20.25 1.01
CA LYS A 209 -2.06 -20.82 0.20
C LYS A 209 -1.85 -20.08 -1.13
N ASP A 210 -2.91 -19.55 -1.70
CA ASP A 210 -2.92 -18.65 -2.85
C ASP A 210 -2.05 -17.40 -2.64
N LYS A 211 -2.11 -16.79 -1.45
CA LYS A 211 -1.28 -15.62 -1.08
C LYS A 211 0.20 -15.97 -0.86
N PHE A 212 0.49 -17.23 -0.65
CA PHE A 212 1.86 -17.78 -0.53
C PHE A 212 2.33 -18.44 -1.83
N THR A 213 1.59 -18.26 -2.91
CA THR A 213 1.97 -18.79 -4.22
C THR A 213 2.45 -17.64 -5.11
N LYS A 214 3.71 -17.70 -5.52
CA LYS A 214 4.22 -16.85 -6.58
C LYS A 214 3.55 -17.30 -7.88
N PRO A 215 2.90 -16.42 -8.64
CA PRO A 215 2.26 -16.83 -9.88
C PRO A 215 3.29 -17.29 -10.89
N GLU A 216 2.84 -18.10 -11.84
CA GLU A 216 3.58 -18.39 -13.06
C GLU A 216 3.78 -17.09 -13.85
N THR A 217 5.00 -16.85 -14.32
CA THR A 217 5.33 -15.65 -15.10
C THR A 217 6.16 -15.97 -16.31
N VAL A 218 5.98 -15.19 -17.37
CA VAL A 218 6.76 -15.25 -18.60
C VAL A 218 7.36 -13.89 -18.90
N HIS A 219 8.65 -13.86 -19.22
CA HIS A 219 9.29 -12.71 -19.85
C HIS A 219 9.36 -12.95 -21.34
N ALA A 220 8.75 -12.09 -22.13
CA ALA A 220 8.70 -12.26 -23.57
C ALA A 220 8.95 -10.95 -24.31
N ARG A 221 9.33 -11.11 -25.59
CA ARG A 221 9.35 -10.02 -26.59
C ARG A 221 8.50 -10.40 -27.79
N HIS A 222 7.99 -9.40 -28.51
CA HIS A 222 7.15 -9.64 -29.67
C HIS A 222 7.37 -8.66 -30.81
N ILE A 223 6.94 -9.08 -32.00
CA ILE A 223 6.74 -8.21 -33.16
C ILE A 223 5.25 -8.23 -33.49
N LEU A 224 4.63 -7.06 -33.59
CA LEU A 224 3.23 -6.90 -33.96
C LEU A 224 3.12 -6.35 -35.37
N VAL A 225 2.34 -7.05 -36.23
CA VAL A 225 1.80 -6.49 -37.46
C VAL A 225 0.34 -6.15 -37.18
N SER A 226 0.06 -4.88 -36.95
CA SER A 226 -1.24 -4.42 -36.44
C SER A 226 -2.37 -4.56 -37.46
N ARG A 227 -3.58 -4.80 -36.96
CA ARG A 227 -4.83 -4.67 -37.74
C ARG A 227 -5.56 -3.38 -37.36
N VAL A 228 -6.30 -2.87 -38.31
CA VAL A 228 -7.17 -1.71 -38.11
C VAL A 228 -8.61 -2.06 -38.51
N PRO A 229 -9.64 -1.33 -37.99
CA PRO A 229 -11.03 -1.63 -38.28
C PRO A 229 -11.38 -1.66 -39.78
N GLU A 230 -10.64 -0.91 -40.61
CA GLU A 230 -10.85 -0.77 -42.03
C GLU A 230 -10.19 -1.90 -42.88
N ASP A 231 -9.50 -2.84 -42.24
CA ASP A 231 -8.84 -3.94 -42.95
C ASP A 231 -9.85 -4.83 -43.63
N THR A 232 -9.58 -5.09 -44.92
CA THR A 232 -10.31 -6.08 -45.74
C THR A 232 -9.72 -7.45 -45.52
N GLU A 233 -10.44 -8.50 -45.92
CA GLU A 233 -9.92 -9.87 -45.92
C GLU A 233 -8.58 -10.00 -46.67
N LYS A 234 -8.43 -9.26 -47.78
CA LYS A 234 -7.21 -9.26 -48.56
C LYS A 234 -6.05 -8.65 -47.77
N SER A 235 -6.27 -7.47 -47.13
CA SER A 235 -5.22 -6.81 -46.34
C SER A 235 -4.84 -7.64 -45.11
N LEU A 236 -5.79 -8.33 -44.48
CA LEU A 236 -5.50 -9.24 -43.36
C LEU A 236 -4.63 -10.42 -43.81
N LYS A 237 -4.90 -11.01 -44.98
CA LYS A 237 -4.06 -12.07 -45.55
C LYS A 237 -2.65 -11.58 -45.83
N GLU A 238 -2.50 -10.38 -46.41
CA GLU A 238 -1.18 -9.74 -46.65
C GLU A 238 -0.41 -9.46 -45.33
N LYS A 239 -1.10 -8.97 -44.32
CA LYS A 239 -0.52 -8.75 -42.99
C LYS A 239 -0.08 -10.06 -42.32
N LYS A 240 -0.90 -11.11 -42.41
CA LYS A 240 -0.51 -12.43 -41.93
C LYS A 240 0.71 -12.98 -42.64
N ALA A 241 0.74 -12.86 -44.00
CA ALA A 241 1.87 -13.28 -44.79
C ALA A 241 3.15 -12.50 -44.41
N LYS A 242 3.03 -11.18 -44.15
CA LYS A 242 4.16 -10.37 -43.64
C LYS A 242 4.66 -10.89 -42.30
N ALA A 243 3.77 -11.23 -41.36
CA ALA A 243 4.16 -11.78 -40.06
C ALA A 243 4.86 -13.13 -40.20
N GLU A 244 4.37 -14.01 -41.08
CA GLU A 244 5.01 -15.31 -41.38
C GLU A 244 6.39 -15.13 -42.05
N ASP A 245 6.57 -14.15 -42.91
CA ASP A 245 7.89 -13.83 -43.51
C ASP A 245 8.87 -13.35 -42.45
N LEU A 246 8.44 -12.45 -41.59
CA LEU A 246 9.26 -12.00 -40.45
C LEU A 246 9.65 -13.17 -39.52
N ARG A 247 8.70 -14.08 -39.24
CA ARG A 247 8.97 -15.27 -38.46
C ARG A 247 10.01 -16.19 -39.17
N LYS A 248 9.91 -16.37 -40.46
CA LYS A 248 10.93 -17.14 -41.23
C LYS A 248 12.32 -16.54 -41.14
N LYS A 249 12.43 -15.19 -41.21
CA LYS A 249 13.69 -14.50 -41.05
C LYS A 249 14.29 -14.70 -39.62
N LEU A 250 13.46 -14.68 -38.61
CA LEU A 250 13.89 -14.96 -37.21
C LEU A 250 14.37 -16.40 -37.06
N LEU A 251 13.66 -17.39 -37.63
CA LEU A 251 14.07 -18.79 -37.63
C LEU A 251 15.37 -19.02 -38.44
N GLY A 252 15.64 -18.14 -39.41
CA GLY A 252 16.89 -18.10 -40.15
C GLY A 252 18.03 -17.37 -39.44
N GLY A 253 17.84 -16.95 -38.18
CA GLY A 253 18.89 -16.34 -37.35
C GLY A 253 18.97 -14.82 -37.43
N ALA A 254 17.97 -14.15 -38.01
CA ALA A 254 17.93 -12.67 -37.98
C ALA A 254 17.76 -12.16 -36.55
N ASP A 255 18.37 -11.01 -36.26
CA ASP A 255 18.23 -10.37 -34.93
C ASP A 255 16.78 -9.92 -34.66
N PHE A 256 16.25 -10.33 -33.51
CA PHE A 256 14.87 -10.04 -33.14
C PHE A 256 14.64 -8.56 -32.90
N ALA A 257 15.57 -7.90 -32.19
CA ALA A 257 15.44 -6.49 -31.83
C ALA A 257 15.49 -5.61 -33.08
N ASP A 258 16.37 -5.93 -34.03
CA ASP A 258 16.47 -5.25 -35.31
C ASP A 258 15.19 -5.39 -36.15
N LEU A 259 14.62 -6.60 -36.21
CA LEU A 259 13.36 -6.82 -36.91
C LEU A 259 12.18 -6.15 -36.22
N ALA A 260 12.15 -6.16 -34.90
CA ALA A 260 11.13 -5.45 -34.11
C ALA A 260 11.20 -3.95 -34.36
N ALA A 261 12.39 -3.35 -34.28
CA ALA A 261 12.58 -1.93 -34.50
C ALA A 261 12.09 -1.47 -35.88
N LYS A 262 12.33 -2.29 -36.90
CA LYS A 262 12.01 -1.95 -38.30
C LYS A 262 10.57 -2.28 -38.72
N ASN A 263 9.94 -3.29 -38.12
CA ASN A 263 8.72 -3.87 -38.65
C ASN A 263 7.56 -3.93 -37.66
N SER A 264 7.81 -3.77 -36.35
CA SER A 264 6.75 -3.85 -35.35
C SER A 264 5.96 -2.55 -35.26
N ASP A 265 4.64 -2.68 -35.19
CA ASP A 265 3.72 -1.55 -34.96
C ASP A 265 3.51 -1.29 -33.48
N CYS A 266 3.98 -2.16 -32.57
CA CYS A 266 3.91 -1.97 -31.12
C CYS A 266 4.93 -0.93 -30.65
N PRO A 267 4.60 -0.04 -29.67
CA PRO A 267 5.56 0.87 -29.05
C PRO A 267 6.79 0.18 -28.45
N SER A 268 6.68 -1.08 -28.02
CA SER A 268 7.81 -1.88 -27.51
C SER A 268 8.95 -2.09 -28.53
N LYS A 269 8.72 -1.80 -29.81
CA LYS A 269 9.78 -1.86 -30.84
C LYS A 269 11.03 -1.05 -30.48
N GLN A 270 10.89 0.05 -29.73
CA GLN A 270 12.01 0.86 -29.28
C GLN A 270 12.92 0.14 -28.28
N ALA A 271 12.37 -0.88 -27.59
CA ALA A 271 13.09 -1.77 -26.69
C ALA A 271 13.30 -3.17 -27.30
N GLY A 272 13.39 -3.28 -28.66
CA GLY A 272 13.58 -4.54 -29.34
C GLY A 272 12.37 -5.51 -29.24
N GLY A 273 11.19 -4.99 -28.98
CA GLY A 273 9.95 -5.74 -28.80
C GLY A 273 9.71 -6.26 -27.38
N ASP A 274 10.59 -5.92 -26.42
CA ASP A 274 10.50 -6.39 -25.04
C ASP A 274 9.22 -5.90 -24.35
N LEU A 275 8.49 -6.84 -23.72
CA LEU A 275 7.26 -6.60 -22.96
C LEU A 275 7.47 -6.71 -21.44
N GLY A 276 8.69 -7.08 -21.01
CA GLY A 276 8.98 -7.39 -19.63
C GLY A 276 8.35 -8.72 -19.18
N THR A 277 8.28 -8.89 -17.86
CA THR A 277 7.70 -10.08 -17.22
C THR A 277 6.23 -9.84 -16.90
N PHE A 278 5.38 -10.78 -17.26
CA PHE A 278 3.94 -10.74 -16.98
C PHE A 278 3.42 -12.09 -16.47
N ALA A 279 2.37 -12.03 -15.66
CA ALA A 279 1.64 -13.20 -15.18
C ALA A 279 0.40 -13.47 -16.04
N ARG A 280 -0.24 -14.62 -15.82
CA ARG A 280 -1.54 -14.92 -16.47
C ARG A 280 -2.60 -13.88 -16.12
N GLY A 281 -3.47 -13.58 -17.07
CA GLY A 281 -4.53 -12.56 -16.97
C GLY A 281 -4.08 -11.14 -17.31
N GLN A 282 -2.81 -10.91 -17.65
CA GLN A 282 -2.29 -9.59 -18.02
C GLN A 282 -2.25 -9.32 -19.52
N MET A 283 -2.37 -10.36 -20.33
CA MET A 283 -2.37 -10.26 -21.78
C MET A 283 -3.69 -10.80 -22.37
N VAL A 284 -3.97 -10.47 -23.63
CA VAL A 284 -5.13 -11.04 -24.32
C VAL A 284 -4.95 -12.55 -24.48
N LYS A 285 -6.05 -13.29 -24.33
CA LYS A 285 -6.03 -14.73 -24.18
C LYS A 285 -5.22 -15.49 -25.24
N PRO A 286 -5.35 -15.23 -26.56
CA PRO A 286 -4.56 -15.97 -27.56
C PRO A 286 -3.03 -15.72 -27.42
N PHE A 287 -2.64 -14.48 -27.08
CA PHE A 287 -1.24 -14.13 -26.84
C PHE A 287 -0.70 -14.82 -25.59
N GLU A 288 -1.48 -14.81 -24.49
CA GLU A 288 -1.13 -15.43 -23.23
C GLU A 288 -0.93 -16.95 -23.40
N GLU A 289 -1.91 -17.64 -24.00
CA GLU A 289 -1.82 -19.08 -24.23
C GLU A 289 -0.58 -19.45 -25.02
N ALA A 290 -0.25 -18.68 -26.06
CA ALA A 290 0.95 -18.91 -26.86
C ALA A 290 2.24 -18.65 -26.06
N ALA A 291 2.31 -17.54 -25.32
CA ALA A 291 3.51 -17.19 -24.56
C ALA A 291 3.79 -18.20 -23.44
N PHE A 292 2.76 -18.64 -22.71
CA PHE A 292 2.89 -19.59 -21.60
C PHE A 292 3.08 -21.05 -22.03
N SER A 293 2.76 -21.40 -23.27
CA SER A 293 2.99 -22.75 -23.82
C SER A 293 4.32 -22.91 -24.55
N GLN A 294 5.01 -21.79 -24.82
CA GLN A 294 6.20 -21.76 -25.64
C GLN A 294 7.45 -22.03 -24.83
N GLU A 295 8.39 -22.78 -25.39
CA GLU A 295 9.70 -23.00 -24.78
C GLU A 295 10.55 -21.73 -24.76
N LYS A 296 11.44 -21.63 -23.78
CA LYS A 296 12.38 -20.54 -23.66
C LYS A 296 13.24 -20.42 -24.92
N ASN A 297 13.36 -19.18 -25.41
CA ASN A 297 14.08 -18.76 -26.62
C ASN A 297 13.49 -19.26 -27.95
N ALA A 298 12.42 -20.04 -27.95
CA ALA A 298 11.77 -20.47 -29.20
C ALA A 298 11.03 -19.27 -29.86
N ILE A 299 11.01 -19.29 -31.18
CA ILE A 299 10.18 -18.41 -32.00
C ILE A 299 8.88 -19.16 -32.32
N GLY A 300 7.81 -18.79 -31.63
CA GLY A 300 6.51 -19.44 -31.79
C GLY A 300 5.86 -19.23 -33.15
N PRO A 301 4.74 -19.91 -33.41
CA PRO A 301 3.91 -19.60 -34.57
C PRO A 301 3.33 -18.19 -34.50
N VAL A 302 2.89 -17.67 -35.64
CA VAL A 302 2.18 -16.38 -35.67
C VAL A 302 0.85 -16.51 -34.93
N VAL A 303 0.62 -15.64 -33.96
CA VAL A 303 -0.59 -15.62 -33.14
C VAL A 303 -1.48 -14.45 -33.56
N GLU A 304 -2.73 -14.75 -33.84
CA GLU A 304 -3.74 -13.76 -34.21
C GLU A 304 -4.51 -13.29 -32.96
N THR A 305 -4.67 -11.99 -32.84
CA THR A 305 -5.47 -11.32 -31.79
C THR A 305 -6.28 -10.18 -32.39
N ASP A 306 -7.11 -9.52 -31.59
CA ASP A 306 -7.82 -8.31 -32.02
C ASP A 306 -6.88 -7.15 -32.39
N PHE A 307 -5.63 -7.17 -31.93
CA PHE A 307 -4.62 -6.17 -32.26
C PHE A 307 -3.87 -6.45 -33.58
N GLY A 308 -3.91 -7.68 -34.06
CA GLY A 308 -3.22 -8.11 -35.28
C GLY A 308 -2.47 -9.41 -35.11
N PHE A 309 -1.35 -9.54 -35.85
CA PHE A 309 -0.55 -10.77 -35.92
C PHE A 309 0.76 -10.57 -35.13
N HIS A 310 0.99 -11.46 -34.18
CA HIS A 310 2.13 -11.41 -33.27
C HIS A 310 3.12 -12.53 -33.54
N ILE A 311 4.40 -12.22 -33.53
CA ILE A 311 5.50 -13.19 -33.43
C ILE A 311 6.06 -13.03 -32.03
N ILE A 312 6.02 -14.10 -31.22
CA ILE A 312 6.39 -14.08 -29.79
C ILE A 312 7.66 -14.88 -29.61
N GLN A 313 8.57 -14.37 -28.78
CA GLN A 313 9.69 -15.12 -28.25
C GLN A 313 9.70 -15.02 -26.73
N VAL A 314 9.69 -16.15 -26.05
CA VAL A 314 9.81 -16.25 -24.61
C VAL A 314 11.28 -16.16 -24.22
N LEU A 315 11.65 -15.20 -23.39
CA LEU A 315 13.02 -15.00 -22.90
C LEU A 315 13.28 -15.71 -21.58
N ASP A 316 12.24 -15.80 -20.75
CA ASP A 316 12.28 -16.57 -19.48
C ASP A 316 10.88 -17.05 -19.12
N HIS A 317 10.83 -18.16 -18.39
CA HIS A 317 9.57 -18.75 -17.92
C HIS A 317 9.76 -19.27 -16.51
N GLN A 318 9.08 -18.68 -15.56
CA GLN A 318 9.11 -19.06 -14.15
C GLN A 318 7.80 -19.75 -13.79
N ALA A 319 7.90 -21.02 -13.44
CA ALA A 319 6.74 -21.78 -12.98
C ALA A 319 6.19 -21.22 -11.67
N SER A 320 4.89 -21.41 -11.47
CA SER A 320 4.25 -21.09 -10.19
C SER A 320 4.96 -21.82 -9.04
N GLN A 321 5.26 -21.08 -7.97
CA GLN A 321 5.98 -21.61 -6.83
C GLN A 321 5.28 -21.27 -5.52
N VAL A 322 4.94 -22.28 -4.74
CA VAL A 322 4.45 -22.11 -3.38
C VAL A 322 5.63 -21.75 -2.46
N VAL A 323 5.55 -20.60 -1.81
CA VAL A 323 6.52 -20.19 -0.78
C VAL A 323 6.41 -21.13 0.40
N LYS A 324 7.49 -21.81 0.74
CA LYS A 324 7.49 -22.80 1.85
C LYS A 324 7.19 -22.14 3.20
N LEU A 325 6.57 -22.92 4.09
CA LEU A 325 6.35 -22.52 5.49
C LEU A 325 7.66 -22.70 6.30
N ASP A 326 8.68 -21.95 5.91
CA ASP A 326 9.97 -21.88 6.60
C ASP A 326 9.92 -20.96 7.83
N THR A 327 11.04 -20.81 8.50
CA THR A 327 11.17 -20.00 9.73
C THR A 327 10.76 -18.54 9.49
N ASP A 328 11.14 -17.94 8.36
CA ASP A 328 10.82 -16.56 8.03
C ASP A 328 9.34 -16.39 7.74
N THR A 329 8.76 -17.27 6.95
CA THR A 329 7.32 -17.28 6.66
C THR A 329 6.49 -17.48 7.93
N LYS A 330 6.92 -18.41 8.82
CA LYS A 330 6.27 -18.58 10.14
C LYS A 330 6.34 -17.30 10.98
N GLN A 331 7.48 -16.62 10.99
CA GLN A 331 7.62 -15.36 11.73
C GLN A 331 6.71 -14.27 11.19
N ARG A 332 6.57 -14.14 9.87
CA ARG A 332 5.67 -13.17 9.22
C ARG A 332 4.21 -13.47 9.55
N ILE A 333 3.79 -14.74 9.45
CA ILE A 333 2.43 -15.16 9.83
C ILE A 333 2.18 -14.93 11.31
N ASN A 334 3.12 -15.27 12.19
CA ASN A 334 3.00 -15.02 13.63
C ASN A 334 2.80 -13.53 13.93
N ALA A 335 3.58 -12.66 13.29
CA ALA A 335 3.44 -11.21 13.45
C ALA A 335 2.07 -10.72 12.96
N HIS A 336 1.59 -11.24 11.83
CA HIS A 336 0.28 -10.91 11.28
C HIS A 336 -0.86 -11.33 12.22
N LEU A 337 -0.88 -12.59 12.65
CA LEU A 337 -1.91 -13.12 13.56
C LEU A 337 -1.89 -12.42 14.93
N ASN A 338 -0.70 -12.10 15.43
CA ASN A 338 -0.55 -11.30 16.64
C ASN A 338 -1.19 -9.91 16.47
N GLY A 339 -0.94 -9.26 15.34
CA GLY A 339 -1.57 -7.98 15.00
C GLY A 339 -3.09 -8.09 14.95
N GLN A 340 -3.64 -9.11 14.30
CA GLN A 340 -5.08 -9.33 14.21
C GLN A 340 -5.71 -9.52 15.60
N LYS A 341 -5.12 -10.36 16.46
CA LYS A 341 -5.63 -10.56 17.83
C LYS A 341 -5.60 -9.26 18.63
N ARG A 342 -4.55 -8.47 18.52
CA ARG A 342 -4.45 -7.13 19.17
C ARG A 342 -5.53 -6.18 18.66
N GLN A 343 -5.77 -6.15 17.35
CA GLN A 343 -6.80 -5.30 16.75
C GLN A 343 -8.19 -5.64 17.26
N VAL A 344 -8.55 -6.93 17.29
CA VAL A 344 -9.86 -7.38 17.81
C VAL A 344 -10.07 -6.91 19.26
N VAL A 345 -9.05 -7.04 20.11
CA VAL A 345 -9.16 -6.59 21.51
C VAL A 345 -9.24 -5.07 21.60
N PHE A 346 -8.42 -4.35 20.82
CA PHE A 346 -8.48 -2.89 20.75
C PHE A 346 -9.87 -2.41 20.33
N ASP A 347 -10.44 -2.97 19.28
CA ASP A 347 -11.78 -2.64 18.79
C ASP A 347 -12.84 -2.92 19.85
N GLY A 348 -12.70 -4.03 20.57
CA GLY A 348 -13.58 -4.37 21.71
C GLY A 348 -13.51 -3.32 22.84
N ILE A 349 -12.29 -2.89 23.20
CA ILE A 349 -12.09 -1.81 24.18
C ILE A 349 -12.75 -0.51 23.70
N VAL A 350 -12.45 -0.09 22.47
CA VAL A 350 -12.99 1.15 21.89
C VAL A 350 -14.52 1.10 21.83
N LYS A 351 -15.09 0.01 21.36
CA LYS A 351 -16.55 -0.18 21.29
C LYS A 351 -17.20 -0.04 22.67
N ARG A 352 -16.64 -0.69 23.69
CA ARG A 352 -17.12 -0.59 25.07
C ARG A 352 -17.01 0.84 25.61
N LEU A 353 -15.90 1.50 25.40
CA LEU A 353 -15.68 2.87 25.86
C LEU A 353 -16.62 3.85 25.19
N LYS A 354 -16.80 3.76 23.88
CA LYS A 354 -17.76 4.59 23.11
C LYS A 354 -19.21 4.38 23.58
N ALA A 355 -19.59 3.15 23.89
CA ALA A 355 -20.94 2.84 24.37
C ALA A 355 -21.24 3.38 25.78
N ALA A 356 -20.22 3.54 26.61
CA ALA A 356 -20.35 4.06 27.99
C ALA A 356 -20.18 5.59 28.08
N ALA A 357 -19.71 6.26 27.05
CA ALA A 357 -19.39 7.68 27.08
C ALA A 357 -20.54 8.54 26.52
N ASN A 358 -20.65 9.76 27.05
CA ASN A 358 -21.49 10.81 26.46
C ASN A 358 -20.67 11.60 25.44
N ILE A 359 -20.89 11.31 24.14
CA ILE A 359 -20.18 11.94 23.02
C ILE A 359 -21.17 12.85 22.29
N VAL A 360 -20.86 14.15 22.20
CA VAL A 360 -21.66 15.15 21.49
C VAL A 360 -20.81 15.83 20.44
N VAL A 361 -21.20 15.74 19.18
CA VAL A 361 -20.56 16.46 18.07
C VAL A 361 -21.46 17.62 17.66
N TYR A 362 -20.91 18.83 17.66
CA TYR A 362 -21.67 20.07 17.40
C TYR A 362 -21.43 20.52 15.96
N GLY A 363 -22.49 20.49 15.17
CA GLY A 363 -22.62 21.10 13.84
C GLY A 363 -21.55 20.71 12.80
N LYS A 364 -22.01 20.46 11.60
CA LYS A 364 -21.16 20.32 10.40
C LYS A 364 -20.46 21.62 10.05
#